data_d961c483278371184df8c68b8cce56fa
#
_entry.id   d961c483278371184df8c68b8cce56fa
#
_cell.length_a   1.000
_cell.length_b   1.000
_cell.length_c   1.000
_cell.angle_alpha   90.00
_cell.angle_beta   90.00
_cell.angle_gamma   90.00
#
_symmetry.space_group_name_H-M   'P 1'
#
loop_
_entity.id
_entity.type
_entity.pdbx_description
1 polymer ?
#
loop_
_entity_poly.entity_id
_entity_poly.type
_entity_poly.pdbx_seq_one_letter_code
_entity_poly.pdbx_strand_id
1 'polypeptide(L)'
;MKRLVLSLCFVFAMVATATAQDFRVRIVNHLQMPISYAVITIEGAPRAVTDINGEVEIDYRRIRPEYRLAAHAVGYQSVEREIGQEGMTSGEIEFQLPLNEGIVANTDVDQTSDQIREMFEKAAGESMAMDFNCTLASAFEFEYMGHKASGEFSVENLVDSKELEYFREKGWCHLPIDIRMNEGSSSSVIHKLDESIHYALSELNFAIAAIGHNRHFYKYRPDYALLGTNANGSLQYYRISFPMLATKATQIVAEVDMAQQQITSIKILISDRNTSIIKHISSNVEPMLPSKKSKIPALCPKDLAYNYSTRYAQLTMQLNEVVITPSDKKR
;
A
#
# COMPACT_ATOMS: atom_id res chain seq x y z
N MET A 1 -16.73 58.55 -24.00
CA MET A 1 -16.43 57.91 -22.68
C MET A 1 -17.16 56.60 -22.45
N LYS A 2 -18.50 56.49 -22.60
CA LYS A 2 -19.23 55.20 -22.35
C LYS A 2 -18.74 53.99 -23.14
N ARG A 3 -18.31 54.18 -24.44
CA ARG A 3 -17.78 53.07 -25.26
C ARG A 3 -16.38 52.60 -24.85
N LEU A 4 -15.55 53.48 -24.27
CA LEU A 4 -14.23 53.16 -23.80
C LEU A 4 -14.29 52.32 -22.48
N VAL A 5 -15.23 52.66 -21.58
CA VAL A 5 -15.47 51.95 -20.34
C VAL A 5 -15.98 50.53 -20.62
N LEU A 6 -16.92 50.39 -21.59
CA LEU A 6 -17.44 49.07 -22.00
C LEU A 6 -16.35 48.16 -22.57
N SER A 7 -15.44 48.72 -23.40
CA SER A 7 -14.31 47.94 -23.96
C SER A 7 -13.31 47.53 -22.89
N LEU A 8 -13.06 48.38 -21.90
CA LEU A 8 -12.17 48.06 -20.78
C LEU A 8 -12.75 46.97 -19.88
N CYS A 9 -14.07 47.01 -19.62
CA CYS A 9 -14.76 45.96 -18.87
C CYS A 9 -14.74 44.60 -19.60
N PHE A 10 -14.82 44.60 -20.93
CA PHE A 10 -14.76 43.35 -21.73
C PHE A 10 -13.34 42.76 -21.72
N VAL A 11 -12.29 43.56 -21.75
CA VAL A 11 -10.90 43.11 -21.63
C VAL A 11 -10.63 42.58 -20.20
N PHE A 12 -11.15 43.24 -19.18
CA PHE A 12 -11.06 42.75 -17.80
C PHE A 12 -11.85 41.45 -17.58
N ALA A 13 -13.01 41.29 -18.21
CA ALA A 13 -13.79 40.05 -18.14
C ALA A 13 -13.09 38.89 -18.86
N MET A 14 -12.36 39.12 -19.93
CA MET A 14 -11.58 38.08 -20.60
C MET A 14 -10.32 37.69 -19.81
N VAL A 15 -9.72 38.58 -19.02
CA VAL A 15 -8.57 38.28 -18.16
C VAL A 15 -8.99 37.56 -16.88
N ALA A 16 -10.24 37.77 -16.41
CA ALA A 16 -10.75 37.11 -15.22
C ALA A 16 -11.17 35.64 -15.44
N THR A 17 -11.21 35.17 -16.70
CA THR A 17 -11.46 33.76 -17.02
C THR A 17 -10.18 32.96 -17.29
N ALA A 18 -9.02 33.44 -16.86
CA ALA A 18 -7.88 32.56 -16.66
C ALA A 18 -8.22 31.63 -15.46
N THR A 19 -9.14 30.69 -15.70
CA THR A 19 -9.34 29.55 -14.81
C THR A 19 -7.98 28.94 -14.59
N ALA A 20 -7.59 28.75 -13.34
CA ALA A 20 -6.42 27.96 -13.03
C ALA A 20 -6.59 26.64 -13.78
N GLN A 21 -5.84 26.46 -14.84
CA GLN A 21 -5.90 25.25 -15.64
C GLN A 21 -5.30 24.15 -14.78
N ASP A 22 -6.13 23.18 -14.38
CA ASP A 22 -5.62 22.02 -13.66
C ASP A 22 -4.88 21.11 -14.65
N PHE A 23 -3.81 20.54 -14.19
CA PHE A 23 -3.00 19.59 -14.97
C PHE A 23 -3.57 18.20 -14.74
N ARG A 24 -4.04 17.54 -15.79
CA ARG A 24 -4.62 16.21 -15.72
C ARG A 24 -3.55 15.13 -15.79
N VAL A 25 -3.62 14.17 -14.88
CA VAL A 25 -2.82 12.94 -14.92
C VAL A 25 -3.76 11.76 -15.07
N ARG A 26 -3.51 10.90 -16.05
CA ARG A 26 -4.25 9.67 -16.30
C ARG A 26 -3.32 8.46 -16.19
N ILE A 27 -3.77 7.42 -15.50
CA ILE A 27 -3.01 6.18 -15.32
C ILE A 27 -3.79 5.02 -15.88
N VAL A 28 -3.16 4.27 -16.79
CA VAL A 28 -3.73 3.11 -17.45
C VAL A 28 -2.80 1.91 -17.40
N ASN A 29 -3.34 0.72 -17.57
CA ASN A 29 -2.55 -0.49 -17.76
C ASN A 29 -2.22 -0.70 -19.26
N HIS A 30 -1.56 -1.80 -19.58
CA HIS A 30 -1.18 -2.16 -20.96
C HIS A 30 -2.38 -2.40 -21.90
N LEU A 31 -3.59 -2.62 -21.36
CA LEU A 31 -4.85 -2.76 -22.09
C LEU A 31 -5.63 -1.44 -22.18
N GLN A 32 -5.01 -0.31 -21.83
CA GLN A 32 -5.65 1.02 -21.78
C GLN A 32 -6.80 1.12 -20.77
N MET A 33 -6.92 0.15 -19.85
CA MET A 33 -7.90 0.22 -18.77
C MET A 33 -7.37 1.11 -17.63
N PRO A 34 -8.23 1.92 -17.01
CA PRO A 34 -7.82 2.80 -15.93
C PRO A 34 -7.30 2.02 -14.71
N ILE A 35 -6.26 2.56 -14.08
CA ILE A 35 -5.77 2.07 -12.80
C ILE A 35 -6.26 3.01 -11.71
N SER A 36 -7.31 2.60 -11.00
CA SER A 36 -7.90 3.35 -9.90
C SER A 36 -6.94 3.48 -8.73
N TYR A 37 -7.01 4.62 -8.03
CA TYR A 37 -6.28 4.91 -6.79
C TYR A 37 -4.75 4.79 -6.89
N ALA A 38 -4.18 4.96 -8.09
CA ALA A 38 -2.74 5.05 -8.27
C ALA A 38 -2.17 6.30 -7.59
N VAL A 39 -0.99 6.18 -7.03
CA VAL A 39 -0.30 7.26 -6.33
C VAL A 39 0.57 8.02 -7.31
N ILE A 40 0.45 9.34 -7.33
CA ILE A 40 1.32 10.24 -8.09
C ILE A 40 2.29 10.91 -7.15
N THR A 41 3.58 10.80 -7.48
CA THR A 41 4.63 11.57 -6.82
C THR A 41 5.16 12.67 -7.73
N ILE A 42 5.57 13.76 -7.11
CA ILE A 42 6.35 14.83 -7.76
C ILE A 42 7.66 14.95 -6.99
N GLU A 43 8.78 14.78 -7.68
CA GLU A 43 10.12 14.79 -7.05
C GLU A 43 10.19 13.80 -5.86
N GLY A 44 9.63 12.60 -6.03
CA GLY A 44 9.59 11.54 -5.03
C GLY A 44 8.60 11.74 -3.86
N ALA A 45 7.92 12.89 -3.78
CA ALA A 45 6.93 13.15 -2.73
C ALA A 45 5.49 12.85 -3.21
N PRO A 46 4.67 12.10 -2.47
CA PRO A 46 3.26 11.87 -2.80
C PRO A 46 2.50 13.19 -2.90
N ARG A 47 1.76 13.37 -3.99
CA ARG A 47 1.00 14.61 -4.25
C ARG A 47 -0.46 14.38 -4.54
N ALA A 48 -0.79 13.28 -5.20
CA ALA A 48 -2.13 13.00 -5.62
C ALA A 48 -2.40 11.49 -5.65
N VAL A 49 -3.67 11.13 -5.68
CA VAL A 49 -4.15 9.76 -5.88
C VAL A 49 -5.24 9.84 -6.92
N THR A 50 -5.19 8.97 -7.93
CA THR A 50 -6.21 8.93 -8.98
C THR A 50 -7.57 8.49 -8.42
N ASP A 51 -8.62 8.88 -9.10
CA ASP A 51 -9.99 8.42 -8.82
C ASP A 51 -10.22 6.99 -9.36
N ILE A 52 -11.48 6.56 -9.38
CA ILE A 52 -11.87 5.25 -9.92
C ILE A 52 -11.62 5.13 -11.44
N ASN A 53 -11.58 6.26 -12.14
CA ASN A 53 -11.31 6.31 -13.59
C ASN A 53 -9.80 6.39 -13.90
N GLY A 54 -8.95 6.28 -12.90
CA GLY A 54 -7.51 6.41 -13.06
C GLY A 54 -7.06 7.84 -13.34
N GLU A 55 -7.86 8.85 -13.02
CA GLU A 55 -7.59 10.25 -13.32
C GLU A 55 -7.42 11.08 -12.04
N VAL A 56 -6.59 12.12 -12.12
CA VAL A 56 -6.47 13.13 -11.06
C VAL A 56 -6.06 14.47 -11.67
N GLU A 57 -6.57 15.54 -11.08
CA GLU A 57 -6.19 16.91 -11.41
C GLU A 57 -5.20 17.44 -10.37
N ILE A 58 -4.13 18.05 -10.84
CA ILE A 58 -3.09 18.68 -10.02
C ILE A 58 -3.05 20.16 -10.35
N ASP A 59 -3.08 21.02 -9.33
CA ASP A 59 -2.94 22.46 -9.49
C ASP A 59 -1.70 22.79 -10.34
N TYR A 60 -1.91 23.39 -11.51
CA TYR A 60 -0.87 23.74 -12.48
C TYR A 60 0.28 24.55 -11.87
N ARG A 61 -0.01 25.36 -10.83
CA ARG A 61 1.01 26.15 -10.12
C ARG A 61 1.99 25.31 -9.31
N ARG A 62 1.68 24.03 -9.09
CA ARG A 62 2.52 23.09 -8.31
C ARG A 62 3.43 22.24 -9.19
N ILE A 63 3.36 22.42 -10.50
CA ILE A 63 4.15 21.65 -11.45
C ILE A 63 5.02 22.57 -12.29
N ARG A 64 6.10 22.02 -12.82
CA ARG A 64 7.04 22.69 -13.72
C ARG A 64 7.53 21.69 -14.76
N PRO A 65 7.97 22.16 -15.95
CA PRO A 65 8.45 21.27 -17.01
C PRO A 65 9.58 20.33 -16.55
N GLU A 66 10.48 20.83 -15.72
CA GLU A 66 11.63 20.09 -15.20
C GLU A 66 11.31 19.08 -14.06
N TYR A 67 10.08 19.07 -13.56
CA TYR A 67 9.70 18.15 -12.51
C TYR A 67 9.48 16.73 -13.04
N ARG A 68 9.91 15.77 -12.24
CA ARG A 68 9.67 14.35 -12.48
C ARG A 68 8.41 13.91 -11.77
N LEU A 69 7.48 13.37 -12.54
CA LEU A 69 6.30 12.69 -12.05
C LEU A 69 6.54 11.20 -12.10
N ALA A 70 6.18 10.51 -11.02
CA ALA A 70 6.11 9.07 -11.05
C ALA A 70 4.72 8.58 -10.64
N ALA A 71 4.28 7.52 -11.32
CA ALA A 71 3.04 6.82 -11.03
C ALA A 71 3.34 5.48 -10.38
N HIS A 72 2.66 5.19 -9.27
CA HIS A 72 2.84 3.98 -8.48
C HIS A 72 1.49 3.30 -8.25
N ALA A 73 1.41 2.02 -8.57
CA ALA A 73 0.28 1.19 -8.19
C ALA A 73 0.78 -0.21 -7.81
N VAL A 74 0.23 -0.79 -6.77
CA VAL A 74 0.63 -2.14 -6.35
C VAL A 74 0.26 -3.15 -7.44
N GLY A 75 1.16 -4.10 -7.72
CA GLY A 75 1.01 -5.06 -8.82
C GLY A 75 1.56 -4.56 -10.18
N TYR A 76 1.98 -3.32 -10.25
CA TYR A 76 2.55 -2.70 -11.43
C TYR A 76 3.96 -2.16 -11.15
N GLN A 77 4.77 -2.08 -12.20
CA GLN A 77 6.04 -1.38 -12.15
C GLN A 77 5.79 0.13 -12.11
N SER A 78 6.52 0.83 -11.26
CA SER A 78 6.46 2.28 -11.21
C SER A 78 7.08 2.88 -12.47
N VAL A 79 6.44 3.90 -13.01
CA VAL A 79 6.94 4.63 -14.19
C VAL A 79 7.17 6.07 -13.79
N GLU A 80 8.36 6.58 -14.06
CA GLU A 80 8.76 7.96 -13.83
C GLU A 80 9.13 8.63 -15.14
N ARG A 81 8.74 9.87 -15.31
CA ARG A 81 9.17 10.73 -16.42
C ARG A 81 9.07 12.19 -16.08
N GLU A 82 9.84 13.00 -16.81
CA GLU A 82 9.77 14.45 -16.78
C GLU A 82 8.49 14.94 -17.48
N ILE A 83 7.88 16.00 -16.95
CA ILE A 83 6.68 16.58 -17.55
C ILE A 83 6.99 17.16 -18.94
N GLY A 84 8.10 17.88 -19.05
CA GLY A 84 8.52 18.55 -20.27
C GLY A 84 7.61 19.72 -20.69
N GLN A 85 8.04 20.46 -21.71
CA GLN A 85 7.27 21.58 -22.26
C GLN A 85 5.99 21.10 -22.98
N GLU A 86 6.03 19.92 -23.59
CA GLU A 86 4.89 19.34 -24.30
C GLU A 86 3.75 19.02 -23.30
N GLY A 87 4.05 18.35 -22.19
CA GLY A 87 3.09 18.07 -21.14
C GLY A 87 2.50 19.33 -20.53
N MET A 88 3.34 20.35 -20.30
CA MET A 88 2.86 21.65 -19.83
C MET A 88 1.92 22.34 -20.83
N THR A 89 2.17 22.19 -22.12
CA THR A 89 1.34 22.83 -23.18
C THR A 89 0.04 22.08 -23.39
N SER A 90 0.05 20.74 -23.36
CA SER A 90 -1.15 19.91 -23.47
C SER A 90 -2.05 20.01 -22.24
N GLY A 91 -1.48 20.31 -21.06
CA GLY A 91 -2.19 20.32 -19.79
C GLY A 91 -2.52 18.92 -19.26
N GLU A 92 -1.93 17.88 -19.87
CA GLU A 92 -2.18 16.48 -19.48
C GLU A 92 -0.96 15.58 -19.67
N ILE A 93 -0.94 14.49 -18.93
CA ILE A 93 0.04 13.42 -19.06
C ILE A 93 -0.62 12.07 -18.77
N GLU A 94 -0.33 11.06 -19.62
CA GLU A 94 -0.78 9.70 -19.41
C GLU A 94 0.41 8.80 -19.06
N PHE A 95 0.24 7.96 -18.03
CA PHE A 95 1.17 6.91 -17.67
C PHE A 95 0.55 5.55 -17.98
N GLN A 96 1.26 4.75 -18.75
CA GLN A 96 0.94 3.35 -18.92
C GLN A 96 1.85 2.52 -18.03
N LEU A 97 1.27 1.83 -17.03
CA LEU A 97 2.02 1.01 -16.09
C LEU A 97 2.04 -0.44 -16.56
N PRO A 98 3.25 -1.02 -16.77
CA PRO A 98 3.37 -2.44 -17.01
C PRO A 98 3.12 -3.22 -15.71
N LEU A 99 2.64 -4.46 -15.84
CA LEU A 99 2.55 -5.38 -14.70
C LEU A 99 3.93 -5.68 -14.12
N ASN A 100 3.98 -6.02 -12.84
CA ASN A 100 5.20 -6.51 -12.21
C ASN A 100 5.69 -7.80 -12.90
N GLU A 101 6.98 -8.01 -12.88
CA GLU A 101 7.60 -9.25 -13.37
C GLU A 101 6.93 -10.49 -12.75
N GLY A 102 6.72 -11.51 -13.56
CA GLY A 102 6.06 -12.75 -13.16
C GLY A 102 4.53 -12.74 -13.21
N ILE A 103 3.90 -11.57 -13.39
CA ILE A 103 2.45 -11.47 -13.59
C ILE A 103 2.15 -11.42 -15.10
N VAL A 104 1.44 -12.41 -15.60
CA VAL A 104 0.93 -12.46 -16.97
C VAL A 104 -0.52 -12.02 -16.96
N ALA A 105 -0.85 -11.00 -17.73
CA ALA A 105 -2.23 -10.56 -17.85
C ALA A 105 -3.13 -11.69 -18.33
N ASN A 106 -4.23 -11.91 -17.64
CA ASN A 106 -5.22 -12.88 -18.03
C ASN A 106 -6.51 -12.16 -18.40
N THR A 107 -6.82 -12.11 -19.70
CA THR A 107 -8.02 -11.48 -20.25
C THR A 107 -9.23 -12.43 -20.30
N ASP A 108 -9.02 -13.71 -20.07
CA ASP A 108 -10.03 -14.75 -20.25
C ASP A 108 -10.86 -15.04 -18.98
N VAL A 109 -10.47 -14.46 -17.84
CA VAL A 109 -11.17 -14.67 -16.57
C VAL A 109 -12.08 -13.47 -16.29
N ASP A 110 -13.34 -13.63 -16.62
CA ASP A 110 -14.40 -12.67 -16.26
C ASP A 110 -14.91 -13.00 -14.85
N GLN A 111 -14.30 -12.38 -13.83
CA GLN A 111 -14.72 -12.50 -12.44
C GLN A 111 -15.30 -11.17 -11.96
N THR A 112 -16.50 -11.21 -11.41
CA THR A 112 -17.10 -10.04 -10.77
C THR A 112 -16.42 -9.74 -9.44
N SER A 113 -16.45 -8.47 -9.00
CA SER A 113 -15.96 -8.07 -7.67
C SER A 113 -16.57 -8.89 -6.53
N ASP A 114 -17.83 -9.32 -6.65
CA ASP A 114 -18.49 -10.15 -5.65
C ASP A 114 -17.92 -11.57 -5.59
N GLN A 115 -17.65 -12.18 -6.74
CA GLN A 115 -17.01 -13.51 -6.81
C GLN A 115 -15.58 -13.48 -6.22
N ILE A 116 -14.83 -12.43 -6.53
CA ILE A 116 -13.49 -12.24 -5.96
C ILE A 116 -13.58 -12.07 -4.44
N ARG A 117 -14.53 -11.26 -3.96
CA ARG A 117 -14.77 -11.06 -2.52
C ARG A 117 -15.09 -12.38 -1.82
N GLU A 118 -16.04 -13.16 -2.33
CA GLU A 118 -16.42 -14.46 -1.75
C GLU A 118 -15.23 -15.44 -1.71
N MET A 119 -14.40 -15.44 -2.75
CA MET A 119 -13.17 -16.23 -2.75
C MET A 119 -12.23 -15.81 -1.63
N PHE A 120 -12.02 -14.50 -1.42
CA PHE A 120 -11.17 -14.01 -0.34
C PHE A 120 -11.74 -14.27 1.04
N GLU A 121 -13.05 -14.12 1.25
CA GLU A 121 -13.72 -14.50 2.48
C GLU A 121 -13.45 -15.96 2.85
N LYS A 122 -13.46 -16.83 1.85
CA LYS A 122 -13.16 -18.24 2.04
C LYS A 122 -11.68 -18.52 2.25
N ALA A 123 -10.80 -17.86 1.48
CA ALA A 123 -9.35 -18.09 1.52
C ALA A 123 -8.67 -17.51 2.78
N ALA A 124 -9.12 -16.35 3.23
CA ALA A 124 -8.58 -15.70 4.43
C ALA A 124 -9.18 -16.28 5.71
N GLY A 125 -10.36 -16.89 5.61
CA GLY A 125 -11.07 -17.46 6.74
C GLY A 125 -11.41 -16.45 7.84
N GLU A 126 -11.59 -16.95 9.07
CA GLU A 126 -11.82 -16.12 10.27
C GLU A 126 -10.51 -15.62 10.89
N SER A 127 -9.43 -15.51 10.11
CA SER A 127 -8.07 -15.29 10.60
C SER A 127 -7.90 -14.12 11.55
N MET A 128 -8.85 -13.18 11.55
CA MET A 128 -8.81 -11.99 12.40
C MET A 128 -9.81 -11.98 13.54
N ALA A 129 -10.71 -12.96 13.63
CA ALA A 129 -11.68 -13.04 14.73
C ALA A 129 -11.09 -13.65 15.99
N MET A 130 -9.81 -13.99 15.97
CA MET A 130 -9.20 -14.81 17.02
C MET A 130 -8.20 -14.00 17.83
N ASP A 131 -8.48 -13.84 19.13
CA ASP A 131 -7.50 -13.38 20.10
C ASP A 131 -6.44 -14.49 20.28
N PHE A 132 -5.32 -14.34 19.60
CA PHE A 132 -4.15 -15.18 19.85
C PHE A 132 -3.20 -14.45 20.81
N ASN A 133 -2.91 -15.09 21.91
CA ASN A 133 -1.68 -14.79 22.61
C ASN A 133 -0.57 -15.55 21.86
N CYS A 134 0.22 -14.88 21.06
CA CYS A 134 1.37 -15.51 20.43
C CYS A 134 2.63 -14.69 20.72
N THR A 135 3.74 -15.38 20.70
CA THR A 135 5.07 -14.77 20.73
C THR A 135 5.59 -14.71 19.32
N LEU A 136 5.98 -13.52 18.88
CA LEU A 136 6.64 -13.33 17.62
C LEU A 136 8.14 -13.16 17.88
N ALA A 137 8.96 -13.89 17.16
CA ALA A 137 10.41 -13.71 17.12
C ALA A 137 10.89 -13.65 15.67
N SER A 138 11.89 -12.83 15.39
CA SER A 138 12.49 -12.74 14.08
C SER A 138 13.92 -12.18 14.14
N ALA A 139 14.79 -12.66 13.26
CA ALA A 139 16.00 -11.95 12.90
C ALA A 139 15.62 -10.76 12.01
N PHE A 140 16.33 -9.65 12.16
CA PHE A 140 16.11 -8.46 11.35
C PHE A 140 17.38 -7.91 10.72
N GLU A 141 17.18 -7.31 9.56
CA GLU A 141 18.12 -6.37 8.94
C GLU A 141 17.41 -5.02 8.76
N PHE A 142 18.10 -3.93 9.09
CA PHE A 142 17.54 -2.60 9.09
C PHE A 142 18.54 -1.57 8.59
N GLU A 143 18.09 -0.68 7.73
CA GLU A 143 18.87 0.48 7.29
C GLU A 143 17.96 1.73 7.27
N TYR A 144 18.47 2.80 7.90
CA TYR A 144 17.81 4.09 7.89
C TYR A 144 18.84 5.20 7.64
N MET A 145 18.67 5.93 6.54
CA MET A 145 19.58 7.03 6.15
C MET A 145 21.06 6.61 6.12
N GLY A 146 21.37 5.40 5.66
CA GLY A 146 22.71 4.86 5.60
C GLY A 146 23.25 4.25 6.91
N HIS A 147 22.51 4.34 8.02
CA HIS A 147 22.84 3.66 9.28
C HIS A 147 22.24 2.26 9.28
N LYS A 148 23.07 1.25 9.50
CA LYS A 148 22.68 -0.16 9.48
C LYS A 148 22.59 -0.73 10.89
N ALA A 149 21.65 -1.64 11.08
CA ALA A 149 21.53 -2.47 12.26
C ALA A 149 21.03 -3.86 11.88
N SER A 150 21.47 -4.87 12.61
CA SER A 150 20.94 -6.22 12.52
C SER A 150 20.87 -6.84 13.90
N GLY A 151 20.07 -7.89 14.04
CA GLY A 151 19.89 -8.57 15.32
C GLY A 151 18.67 -9.46 15.34
N GLU A 152 18.15 -9.66 16.53
CA GLU A 152 16.93 -10.40 16.80
C GLU A 152 15.95 -9.54 17.61
N PHE A 153 14.68 -9.71 17.39
CA PHE A 153 13.66 -9.15 18.27
C PHE A 153 12.62 -10.19 18.64
N SER A 154 11.98 -9.97 19.78
CA SER A 154 10.83 -10.75 20.20
C SER A 154 9.74 -9.86 20.77
N VAL A 155 8.50 -10.25 20.52
CA VAL A 155 7.29 -9.58 21.02
C VAL A 155 6.37 -10.62 21.61
N GLU A 156 5.91 -10.41 22.83
CA GLU A 156 4.87 -11.22 23.45
C GLU A 156 3.50 -10.57 23.23
N ASN A 157 2.47 -11.38 22.99
CA ASN A 157 1.06 -10.99 22.83
C ASN A 157 0.76 -10.13 21.59
N LEU A 158 1.42 -10.39 20.48
CA LEU A 158 1.34 -9.57 19.26
C LEU A 158 -0.05 -9.52 18.61
N VAL A 159 -0.90 -10.48 18.81
CA VAL A 159 -2.13 -10.65 18.02
C VAL A 159 -3.38 -10.46 18.86
N ASP A 160 -3.46 -9.34 19.57
CA ASP A 160 -4.76 -8.75 19.87
C ASP A 160 -5.16 -7.90 18.64
N SER A 161 -6.08 -8.43 17.84
CA SER A 161 -6.56 -7.76 16.63
C SER A 161 -7.13 -6.37 16.92
N LYS A 162 -7.70 -6.16 18.10
CA LYS A 162 -8.25 -4.88 18.55
C LYS A 162 -7.16 -3.89 18.93
N GLU A 163 -6.09 -4.36 19.57
CA GLU A 163 -4.93 -3.51 19.87
C GLU A 163 -4.23 -3.07 18.60
N LEU A 164 -4.01 -3.96 17.63
CA LEU A 164 -3.40 -3.60 16.35
C LEU A 164 -4.26 -2.63 15.54
N GLU A 165 -5.59 -2.76 15.56
CA GLU A 165 -6.50 -1.77 14.95
C GLU A 165 -6.39 -0.41 15.66
N TYR A 166 -6.36 -0.43 17.00
CA TYR A 166 -6.20 0.78 17.80
C TYR A 166 -4.88 1.50 17.50
N PHE A 167 -3.77 0.78 17.41
CA PHE A 167 -2.45 1.34 17.10
C PHE A 167 -2.41 1.94 15.68
N ARG A 168 -3.04 1.28 14.72
CA ARG A 168 -3.16 1.81 13.37
C ARG A 168 -3.92 3.14 13.34
N GLU A 169 -5.00 3.25 14.08
CA GLU A 169 -5.80 4.49 14.16
C GLU A 169 -5.08 5.60 14.93
N LYS A 170 -4.39 5.29 15.98
CA LYS A 170 -3.74 6.24 16.88
C LYS A 170 -2.29 6.54 16.54
N GLY A 171 -1.64 5.72 15.70
CA GLY A 171 -0.23 5.89 15.35
C GLY A 171 0.75 5.58 16.49
N TRP A 172 0.30 4.87 17.52
CA TRP A 172 1.10 4.53 18.70
C TRP A 172 1.13 3.03 18.90
N CYS A 173 2.32 2.49 19.16
CA CYS A 173 2.48 1.13 19.60
C CYS A 173 3.38 1.09 20.84
N HIS A 174 2.89 0.44 21.89
CA HIS A 174 3.62 0.22 23.13
C HIS A 174 3.74 -1.27 23.47
N LEU A 175 3.71 -2.12 22.45
CA LEU A 175 4.02 -3.52 22.71
C LEU A 175 5.49 -3.61 23.15
N PRO A 176 5.77 -4.30 24.25
CA PRO A 176 7.15 -4.47 24.70
C PRO A 176 7.91 -5.30 23.67
N ILE A 177 8.79 -4.65 22.91
CA ILE A 177 9.72 -5.33 22.02
C ILE A 177 11.05 -5.48 22.75
N ASP A 178 11.55 -6.70 22.87
CA ASP A 178 12.93 -6.98 23.24
C ASP A 178 13.78 -7.03 21.98
N ILE A 179 14.69 -6.07 21.82
CA ILE A 179 15.59 -5.97 20.66
C ILE A 179 17.01 -6.26 21.12
N ARG A 180 17.63 -7.28 20.53
CA ARG A 180 19.04 -7.66 20.72
C ARG A 180 19.81 -7.36 19.45
N MET A 181 20.67 -6.35 19.49
CA MET A 181 21.44 -5.93 18.32
C MET A 181 22.77 -6.69 18.24
N ASN A 182 23.16 -7.03 17.03
CA ASN A 182 24.47 -7.60 16.74
C ASN A 182 25.59 -6.56 16.92
N GLU A 183 26.80 -7.04 17.15
CA GLU A 183 28.00 -6.21 17.21
C GLU A 183 28.18 -5.42 15.91
N GLY A 184 28.56 -4.16 16.01
CA GLY A 184 28.71 -3.26 14.87
C GLY A 184 27.44 -2.53 14.42
N SER A 185 26.28 -2.86 15.02
CA SER A 185 25.03 -2.15 14.74
C SER A 185 24.99 -0.75 15.34
N SER A 186 24.37 0.18 14.64
CA SER A 186 24.21 1.57 15.13
C SER A 186 23.06 1.65 16.12
N SER A 187 23.35 2.06 17.36
CA SER A 187 22.30 2.27 18.38
C SER A 187 21.42 3.49 18.09
N SER A 188 21.87 4.41 17.22
CA SER A 188 21.11 5.62 16.88
C SER A 188 19.80 5.33 16.14
N VAL A 189 19.63 4.13 15.59
CA VAL A 189 18.45 3.74 14.81
C VAL A 189 17.44 2.91 15.59
N ILE A 190 17.70 2.56 16.86
CA ILE A 190 16.82 1.66 17.65
C ILE A 190 15.38 2.15 17.70
N HIS A 191 15.20 3.43 18.02
CA HIS A 191 13.84 3.98 18.10
C HIS A 191 13.10 3.91 16.76
N LYS A 192 13.81 4.15 15.66
CA LYS A 192 13.22 4.08 14.32
C LYS A 192 12.93 2.65 13.88
N LEU A 193 13.75 1.71 14.30
CA LEU A 193 13.54 0.28 14.10
C LEU A 193 12.28 -0.19 14.84
N ASP A 194 12.16 0.13 16.12
CA ASP A 194 11.00 -0.18 16.96
C ASP A 194 9.70 0.34 16.31
N GLU A 195 9.65 1.62 15.96
CA GLU A 195 8.52 2.23 15.26
C GLU A 195 8.19 1.50 13.94
N SER A 196 9.21 1.10 13.19
CA SER A 196 9.04 0.45 11.88
C SER A 196 8.50 -0.97 12.00
N ILE A 197 8.96 -1.76 12.95
CA ILE A 197 8.44 -3.11 13.25
C ILE A 197 6.96 -3.03 13.57
N HIS A 198 6.58 -2.18 14.50
CA HIS A 198 5.19 -2.01 14.92
C HIS A 198 4.29 -1.57 13.77
N TYR A 199 4.75 -0.57 13.02
CA TYR A 199 4.00 -0.06 11.89
C TYR A 199 3.76 -1.14 10.83
N ALA A 200 4.81 -1.84 10.42
CA ALA A 200 4.72 -2.84 9.35
C ALA A 200 3.83 -4.03 9.74
N LEU A 201 3.94 -4.52 10.98
CA LEU A 201 3.09 -5.59 11.50
C LEU A 201 1.63 -5.15 11.62
N SER A 202 1.37 -3.93 12.06
CA SER A 202 0.03 -3.36 12.17
C SER A 202 -0.65 -3.25 10.80
N GLU A 203 0.06 -2.74 9.79
CA GLU A 203 -0.49 -2.61 8.44
C GLU A 203 -0.66 -3.95 7.73
N LEU A 204 0.24 -4.91 7.95
CA LEU A 204 0.09 -6.27 7.44
C LEU A 204 -1.14 -6.95 8.04
N ASN A 205 -1.31 -6.84 9.35
CA ASN A 205 -2.49 -7.37 10.03
C ASN A 205 -3.78 -6.73 9.53
N PHE A 206 -3.77 -5.41 9.31
CA PHE A 206 -4.90 -4.72 8.67
C PHE A 206 -5.20 -5.26 7.28
N ALA A 207 -4.18 -5.50 6.45
CA ALA A 207 -4.37 -6.03 5.12
C ALA A 207 -4.99 -7.42 5.15
N ILE A 208 -4.52 -8.31 6.02
CA ILE A 208 -5.08 -9.65 6.23
C ILE A 208 -6.56 -9.54 6.65
N ALA A 209 -6.88 -8.66 7.59
CA ALA A 209 -8.24 -8.42 8.03
C ALA A 209 -9.15 -7.90 6.93
N ALA A 210 -8.64 -6.95 6.16
CA ALA A 210 -9.37 -6.33 5.07
C ALA A 210 -9.68 -7.33 3.95
N ILE A 211 -8.72 -8.20 3.61
CA ILE A 211 -8.88 -9.28 2.64
C ILE A 211 -9.91 -10.31 3.16
N GLY A 212 -9.85 -10.67 4.44
CA GLY A 212 -10.75 -11.63 5.09
C GLY A 212 -12.17 -11.10 5.35
N HIS A 213 -12.46 -9.91 4.86
CA HIS A 213 -13.79 -9.32 4.96
C HIS A 213 -14.32 -9.19 6.39
N ASN A 214 -13.48 -8.74 7.31
CA ASN A 214 -13.93 -8.43 8.65
C ASN A 214 -15.01 -7.31 8.58
N ARG A 215 -16.14 -7.52 9.28
CA ARG A 215 -17.27 -6.58 9.29
C ARG A 215 -16.87 -5.14 9.64
N HIS A 216 -15.79 -4.94 10.36
CA HIS A 216 -15.25 -3.62 10.68
C HIS A 216 -14.74 -2.85 9.46
N PHE A 217 -14.39 -3.54 8.37
CA PHE A 217 -13.84 -2.93 7.14
C PHE A 217 -14.88 -2.69 6.05
N TYR A 218 -16.12 -3.15 6.21
CA TYR A 218 -17.22 -2.92 5.26
C TYR A 218 -17.44 -1.45 4.90
N LYS A 219 -17.17 -0.56 5.83
CA LYS A 219 -17.30 0.88 5.61
C LYS A 219 -16.37 1.42 4.52
N TYR A 220 -15.31 0.71 4.19
CA TYR A 220 -14.30 1.15 3.24
C TYR A 220 -14.57 0.73 1.80
N ARG A 221 -15.52 -0.18 1.54
CA ARG A 221 -15.94 -0.65 0.21
C ARG A 221 -14.76 -0.84 -0.73
N PRO A 222 -13.90 -1.83 -0.51
CA PRO A 222 -12.75 -2.06 -1.35
C PRO A 222 -13.19 -2.40 -2.78
N ASP A 223 -12.39 -1.96 -3.75
CA ASP A 223 -12.47 -2.35 -5.14
C ASP A 223 -11.54 -3.53 -5.39
N TYR A 224 -12.03 -4.57 -6.07
CA TYR A 224 -11.30 -5.81 -6.34
C TYR A 224 -11.07 -5.97 -7.85
N ALA A 225 -9.84 -6.27 -8.24
CA ALA A 225 -9.50 -6.54 -9.63
C ALA A 225 -8.51 -7.70 -9.75
N LEU A 226 -8.76 -8.62 -10.66
CA LEU A 226 -7.78 -9.60 -11.06
C LEU A 226 -6.72 -8.89 -11.92
N LEU A 227 -5.45 -9.00 -11.53
CA LEU A 227 -4.32 -8.46 -12.30
C LEU A 227 -3.84 -9.44 -13.38
N GLY A 228 -3.85 -10.73 -13.04
CA GLY A 228 -3.36 -11.79 -13.91
C GLY A 228 -2.96 -13.04 -13.14
N THR A 229 -2.20 -13.89 -13.81
CA THR A 229 -1.68 -15.15 -13.27
C THR A 229 -0.16 -15.22 -13.40
N ASN A 230 0.47 -16.20 -12.73
CA ASN A 230 1.83 -16.56 -13.09
C ASN A 230 1.86 -17.34 -14.44
N ALA A 231 3.05 -17.60 -14.95
CA ALA A 231 3.24 -18.20 -16.29
C ALA A 231 2.54 -19.57 -16.48
N ASN A 232 2.37 -20.36 -15.43
CA ASN A 232 1.72 -21.67 -15.48
C ASN A 232 0.25 -21.66 -15.00
N GLY A 233 -0.29 -20.49 -14.63
CA GLY A 233 -1.69 -20.33 -14.20
C GLY A 233 -2.00 -20.86 -12.81
N SER A 234 -1.01 -21.34 -12.04
CA SER A 234 -1.24 -21.90 -10.69
C SER A 234 -1.48 -20.84 -9.62
N LEU A 235 -0.98 -19.63 -9.83
CA LEU A 235 -1.13 -18.48 -8.94
C LEU A 235 -1.95 -17.39 -9.63
N GLN A 236 -2.85 -16.79 -8.90
CA GLN A 236 -3.58 -15.60 -9.32
C GLN A 236 -3.23 -14.40 -8.45
N TYR A 237 -3.14 -13.22 -9.07
CA TYR A 237 -2.78 -11.97 -8.42
C TYR A 237 -3.98 -11.03 -8.42
N TYR A 238 -4.42 -10.63 -7.25
CA TYR A 238 -5.58 -9.76 -7.08
C TYR A 238 -5.19 -8.45 -6.44
N ARG A 239 -5.66 -7.35 -7.01
CA ARG A 239 -5.52 -6.03 -6.42
C ARG A 239 -6.78 -5.67 -5.66
N ILE A 240 -6.59 -5.15 -4.44
CA ILE A 240 -7.64 -4.66 -3.55
C ILE A 240 -7.29 -3.22 -3.22
N SER A 241 -8.16 -2.29 -3.58
CA SER A 241 -7.93 -0.86 -3.40
C SER A 241 -8.99 -0.25 -2.50
N PHE A 242 -8.56 0.61 -1.58
CA PHE A 242 -9.43 1.28 -0.63
C PHE A 242 -9.56 2.76 -1.00
N PRO A 243 -10.74 3.21 -1.47
CA PRO A 243 -10.93 4.58 -1.96
C PRO A 243 -10.89 5.67 -0.89
N MET A 244 -10.79 5.32 0.36
CA MET A 244 -11.49 6.10 1.38
C MET A 244 -10.70 6.96 2.30
N LEU A 245 -9.45 7.15 2.10
CA LEU A 245 -8.77 8.10 2.97
C LEU A 245 -8.25 9.25 2.10
N ALA A 246 -8.91 10.40 2.17
CA ALA A 246 -8.55 11.59 1.40
C ALA A 246 -7.05 11.97 1.48
N THR A 247 -6.36 11.49 2.51
CA THR A 247 -4.93 11.72 2.75
C THR A 247 -4.07 10.46 2.63
N LYS A 248 -4.68 9.26 2.71
CA LYS A 248 -3.97 7.98 2.66
C LYS A 248 -4.62 7.09 1.61
N ALA A 249 -3.86 6.62 0.65
CA ALA A 249 -4.25 5.55 -0.25
C ALA A 249 -3.60 4.25 0.23
N THR A 250 -4.39 3.21 0.35
CA THR A 250 -3.91 1.86 0.65
C THR A 250 -4.35 0.94 -0.47
N GLN A 251 -3.39 0.24 -1.06
CA GLN A 251 -3.61 -0.78 -2.08
C GLN A 251 -2.93 -2.06 -1.65
N ILE A 252 -3.58 -3.19 -1.90
CA ILE A 252 -3.08 -4.51 -1.56
C ILE A 252 -3.04 -5.35 -2.83
N VAL A 253 -1.99 -6.12 -3.05
CA VAL A 253 -2.01 -7.27 -3.95
C VAL A 253 -1.90 -8.53 -3.10
N ALA A 254 -2.85 -9.43 -3.30
CA ALA A 254 -2.82 -10.77 -2.76
C ALA A 254 -2.50 -11.77 -3.87
N GLU A 255 -1.56 -12.68 -3.60
CA GLU A 255 -1.27 -13.84 -4.42
C GLU A 255 -2.03 -15.03 -3.86
N VAL A 256 -2.75 -15.76 -4.72
CA VAL A 256 -3.59 -16.88 -4.34
C VAL A 256 -3.16 -18.14 -5.10
N ASP A 257 -2.83 -19.21 -4.36
CA ASP A 257 -2.68 -20.54 -4.90
C ASP A 257 -4.08 -21.12 -5.23
N MET A 258 -4.35 -21.35 -6.50
CA MET A 258 -5.65 -21.77 -6.97
C MET A 258 -5.97 -23.24 -6.65
N ALA A 259 -4.96 -24.09 -6.53
CA ALA A 259 -5.15 -25.49 -6.16
C ALA A 259 -5.52 -25.66 -4.69
N GLN A 260 -4.89 -24.86 -3.84
CA GLN A 260 -5.11 -24.90 -2.40
C GLN A 260 -6.17 -23.88 -1.92
N GLN A 261 -6.54 -22.92 -2.78
CA GLN A 261 -7.40 -21.78 -2.44
C GLN A 261 -6.88 -21.01 -1.21
N GLN A 262 -5.57 -20.76 -1.17
CA GLN A 262 -4.88 -20.12 -0.07
C GLN A 262 -4.12 -18.88 -0.54
N ILE A 263 -4.11 -17.85 0.29
CA ILE A 263 -3.26 -16.68 0.08
C ILE A 263 -1.84 -17.05 0.48
N THR A 264 -0.89 -16.83 -0.42
CA THR A 264 0.53 -17.17 -0.25
C THR A 264 1.41 -15.96 -0.04
N SER A 265 1.00 -14.79 -0.52
CA SER A 265 1.75 -13.56 -0.40
C SER A 265 0.82 -12.34 -0.38
N ILE A 266 1.25 -11.32 0.35
CA ILE A 266 0.56 -10.02 0.44
C ILE A 266 1.58 -8.91 0.20
N LYS A 267 1.25 -7.98 -0.70
CA LYS A 267 2.02 -6.75 -0.93
C LYS A 267 1.11 -5.55 -0.71
N ILE A 268 1.60 -4.54 -0.01
CA ILE A 268 0.84 -3.35 0.37
C ILE A 268 1.60 -2.11 -0.09
N LEU A 269 0.89 -1.19 -0.73
CA LEU A 269 1.36 0.16 -1.02
C LEU A 269 0.52 1.14 -0.22
N ILE A 270 1.17 1.97 0.59
CA ILE A 270 0.53 3.03 1.34
C ILE A 270 1.16 4.36 0.96
N SER A 271 0.32 5.31 0.62
CA SER A 271 0.71 6.70 0.39
C SER A 271 0.04 7.59 1.43
N ASP A 272 0.83 8.44 2.07
CA ASP A 272 0.33 9.44 3.01
C ASP A 272 0.78 10.84 2.57
N ARG A 273 -0.18 11.65 2.11
CA ARG A 273 0.08 13.02 1.65
C ARG A 273 0.54 13.95 2.78
N ASN A 274 0.07 13.74 4.01
CA ASN A 274 0.38 14.62 5.13
C ASN A 274 1.85 14.49 5.52
N THR A 275 2.36 13.27 5.50
CA THR A 275 3.75 12.98 5.84
C THR A 275 4.68 12.98 4.63
N SER A 276 4.11 13.07 3.42
CA SER A 276 4.84 12.93 2.14
C SER A 276 5.65 11.64 2.04
N ILE A 277 5.09 10.53 2.54
CA ILE A 277 5.74 9.22 2.60
C ILE A 277 5.02 8.22 1.70
N ILE A 278 5.78 7.42 0.97
CA ILE A 278 5.34 6.17 0.35
C ILE A 278 5.94 5.01 1.12
N LYS A 279 5.12 4.01 1.39
CA LYS A 279 5.48 2.81 2.14
C LYS A 279 5.11 1.57 1.34
N HIS A 280 6.02 0.63 1.29
CA HIS A 280 5.82 -0.69 0.70
C HIS A 280 6.01 -1.74 1.78
N ILE A 281 5.08 -2.66 1.87
CA ILE A 281 5.15 -3.81 2.78
C ILE A 281 4.91 -5.04 1.94
N SER A 282 5.70 -6.09 2.16
CA SER A 282 5.47 -7.39 1.55
C SER A 282 5.73 -8.50 2.55
N SER A 283 4.96 -9.56 2.47
CA SER A 283 5.10 -10.74 3.32
C SER A 283 4.62 -11.97 2.57
N ASN A 284 5.38 -13.05 2.64
CA ASN A 284 4.85 -14.37 2.41
C ASN A 284 4.01 -14.76 3.64
N VAL A 285 2.89 -15.40 3.40
CA VAL A 285 1.97 -15.81 4.47
C VAL A 285 1.65 -17.29 4.35
N GLU A 286 1.36 -17.91 5.47
CA GLU A 286 0.87 -19.28 5.51
C GLU A 286 -0.28 -19.43 6.49
N PRO A 287 -1.17 -20.42 6.30
CA PRO A 287 -2.19 -20.73 7.29
C PRO A 287 -1.54 -21.34 8.53
N MET A 288 -1.81 -20.77 9.69
CA MET A 288 -1.48 -21.39 10.97
C MET A 288 -2.44 -22.53 11.24
N LEU A 289 -1.97 -23.61 11.85
CA LEU A 289 -2.81 -24.73 12.24
C LEU A 289 -4.00 -24.26 13.07
N PRO A 290 -5.22 -24.79 12.81
CA PRO A 290 -6.41 -24.39 13.53
C PRO A 290 -6.27 -24.63 15.03
N SER A 291 -6.65 -23.64 15.82
CA SER A 291 -6.68 -23.80 17.27
C SER A 291 -7.88 -24.62 17.70
N LYS A 292 -7.88 -25.12 18.95
CA LYS A 292 -9.04 -25.84 19.52
C LYS A 292 -10.35 -25.03 19.50
N LYS A 293 -10.25 -23.70 19.34
CA LYS A 293 -11.40 -22.77 19.34
C LYS A 293 -11.84 -22.34 17.94
N SER A 294 -10.97 -22.45 16.94
CA SER A 294 -11.32 -22.14 15.55
C SER A 294 -11.00 -23.31 14.64
N LYS A 295 -11.90 -23.58 13.73
CA LYS A 295 -11.72 -24.61 12.68
C LYS A 295 -11.02 -24.07 11.43
N ILE A 296 -10.82 -22.74 11.37
CA ILE A 296 -10.28 -22.04 10.21
C ILE A 296 -8.88 -21.57 10.57
N PRO A 297 -7.88 -21.85 9.71
CA PRO A 297 -6.51 -21.42 9.96
C PRO A 297 -6.40 -19.90 9.84
N ALA A 298 -5.67 -19.27 10.75
CA ALA A 298 -5.28 -17.87 10.62
C ALA A 298 -4.13 -17.74 9.62
N LEU A 299 -4.06 -16.63 8.89
CA LEU A 299 -2.89 -16.30 8.08
C LEU A 299 -1.81 -15.71 8.97
N CYS A 300 -0.61 -16.26 8.88
CA CYS A 300 0.56 -15.82 9.62
C CYS A 300 1.67 -15.37 8.66
N PRO A 301 2.36 -14.26 8.94
CA PRO A 301 3.55 -13.89 8.20
C PRO A 301 4.68 -14.91 8.44
N LYS A 302 5.43 -15.22 7.38
CA LYS A 302 6.68 -16.02 7.44
C LYS A 302 7.90 -15.13 7.36
N ASP A 303 7.78 -14.01 6.74
CA ASP A 303 8.77 -12.97 6.58
C ASP A 303 8.06 -11.62 6.48
N LEU A 304 8.80 -10.55 6.48
CA LEU A 304 8.23 -9.23 6.24
C LEU A 304 9.31 -8.30 5.71
N ALA A 305 9.06 -7.69 4.56
CA ALA A 305 9.87 -6.59 4.07
C ALA A 305 9.06 -5.28 4.17
N TYR A 306 9.70 -4.26 4.71
CA TYR A 306 9.13 -2.93 4.83
C TYR A 306 10.11 -1.89 4.30
N ASN A 307 9.66 -1.09 3.35
CA ASN A 307 10.43 0.01 2.81
C ASN A 307 9.59 1.28 2.86
N TYR A 308 10.20 2.39 3.26
CA TYR A 308 9.58 3.67 3.00
C TYR A 308 10.58 4.64 2.37
N SER A 309 10.06 5.56 1.59
CA SER A 309 10.83 6.65 1.03
C SER A 309 10.12 7.97 1.18
N THR A 310 10.93 9.01 1.43
CA THR A 310 10.55 10.41 1.32
C THR A 310 11.56 11.10 0.42
N ARG A 311 11.36 12.38 0.15
CA ARG A 311 12.37 13.18 -0.56
C ARG A 311 13.75 13.19 0.13
N TYR A 312 13.78 13.00 1.46
CA TYR A 312 15.00 13.19 2.27
C TYR A 312 15.45 11.96 3.04
N ALA A 313 14.63 10.93 3.13
CA ALA A 313 14.92 9.76 3.95
C ALA A 313 14.48 8.48 3.26
N GLN A 314 15.29 7.46 3.41
CA GLN A 314 14.97 6.09 3.00
C GLN A 314 15.14 5.17 4.20
N LEU A 315 14.27 4.17 4.28
CA LEU A 315 14.32 3.12 5.26
C LEU A 315 14.04 1.79 4.57
N THR A 316 14.84 0.80 4.88
CA THR A 316 14.57 -0.60 4.55
C THR A 316 14.61 -1.45 5.80
N MET A 317 13.67 -2.36 5.93
CA MET A 317 13.62 -3.35 6.99
C MET A 317 13.24 -4.70 6.40
N GLN A 318 13.99 -5.71 6.77
CA GLN A 318 13.69 -7.10 6.42
C GLN A 318 13.63 -7.91 7.72
N LEU A 319 12.53 -8.60 7.94
CA LEU A 319 12.37 -9.62 8.96
C LEU A 319 12.48 -10.98 8.27
N ASN A 320 13.47 -11.76 8.68
CA ASN A 320 13.73 -13.08 8.14
C ASN A 320 13.25 -14.14 9.13
N GLU A 321 12.61 -15.18 8.63
CA GLU A 321 12.15 -16.32 9.43
C GLU A 321 11.29 -15.93 10.64
N VAL A 322 10.18 -15.22 10.35
CA VAL A 322 9.19 -14.87 11.37
C VAL A 322 8.62 -16.14 11.99
N VAL A 323 8.83 -16.32 13.28
CA VAL A 323 8.35 -17.48 14.04
C VAL A 323 7.23 -17.04 14.99
N ILE A 324 6.04 -17.57 14.77
CA ILE A 324 4.86 -17.33 15.60
C ILE A 324 4.61 -18.58 16.43
N THR A 325 4.69 -18.45 17.76
CA THR A 325 4.40 -19.53 18.69
C THR A 325 3.17 -19.20 19.52
N PRO A 326 2.18 -20.11 19.64
CA PRO A 326 1.04 -19.90 20.51
C PRO A 326 1.49 -19.70 21.97
N SER A 327 0.95 -18.69 22.63
CA SER A 327 1.24 -18.47 24.05
C SER A 327 0.36 -19.36 24.93
N ASP A 328 0.96 -20.02 25.90
CA ASP A 328 0.25 -20.83 26.93
C ASP A 328 -0.44 -19.96 28.00
N LYS A 329 -0.25 -18.66 27.99
CA LYS A 329 -0.87 -17.74 28.94
C LYS A 329 -2.38 -17.69 28.69
N LYS A 330 -3.16 -18.33 29.56
CA LYS A 330 -4.61 -18.10 29.66
C LYS A 330 -4.83 -16.67 30.15
N ARG A 331 -5.62 -15.89 29.42
CA ARG A 331 -6.21 -14.65 29.95
C ARG A 331 -7.18 -14.97 31.08
#